data_1cc421222139f5b913a7f17d32ccbc5c
#
_entry.id   1cc421222139f5b913a7f17d32ccbc5c
#
_cell.length_a   1.000
_cell.length_b   1.000
_cell.length_c   1.000
_cell.angle_alpha   90.00
_cell.angle_beta   90.00
_cell.angle_gamma   90.00
#
_symmetry.space_group_name_H-M   'P 1'
#
loop_
_entity.id
_entity.type
_entity.pdbx_description
1 polymer ?
#
loop_
_entity_poly.entity_id
_entity_poly.type
_entity_poly.pdbx_seq_one_letter_code
_entity_poly.pdbx_strand_id
1 'polypeptide(L)'
;MLRYSAHLPLKGIGASGQKRIRDAHVALIGVGGLGCAVAQYLVSSGVGQLTLCDFDTVAESNLARQILYRQSDLGRLKTEVASETLNALNPETRVQSVTHRVADEDMLKIFPACDLVIDASDNYGTRLAVNRSCLALKTPWIMTSCIRLEGQIMLLHPDLPEQACYRCVYGNAPDTLEDCPGAGIFAPVAGISGTSAAHFALAHLAGLPTPAGLHVFDAASWQWQSLGINKNPDCKDCSQILEPVIR
;
A
#
# COMPACT_ATOMS: atom_id res chain seq x y z
N MET A 1 -16.65 -16.85 11.15
CA MET A 1 -15.48 -17.78 11.04
C MET A 1 -15.47 -18.63 9.76
N LEU A 2 -16.59 -19.03 9.17
CA LEU A 2 -16.61 -19.82 7.92
C LEU A 2 -15.93 -19.10 6.74
N ARG A 3 -16.07 -17.78 6.62
CA ARG A 3 -15.46 -16.97 5.57
C ARG A 3 -13.93 -17.14 5.48
N TYR A 4 -13.27 -17.26 6.61
CA TYR A 4 -11.81 -17.35 6.72
C TYR A 4 -11.30 -18.77 6.98
N SER A 5 -12.14 -19.78 6.76
CA SER A 5 -11.80 -21.19 7.03
C SER A 5 -10.57 -21.68 6.26
N ALA A 6 -10.28 -21.08 5.10
CA ALA A 6 -9.09 -21.40 4.32
C ALA A 6 -7.78 -20.89 4.97
N HIS A 7 -7.83 -19.87 5.82
CA HIS A 7 -6.65 -19.33 6.51
C HIS A 7 -6.31 -20.12 7.77
N LEU A 8 -7.31 -20.69 8.44
CA LEU A 8 -7.14 -21.33 9.75
C LEU A 8 -6.19 -22.53 9.75
N PRO A 9 -6.13 -23.40 8.72
CA PRO A 9 -5.19 -24.51 8.68
C PRO A 9 -3.75 -24.08 8.35
N LEU A 10 -3.53 -22.85 7.88
CA LEU A 10 -2.21 -22.40 7.43
C LEU A 10 -1.27 -22.22 8.63
N LYS A 11 -0.15 -22.97 8.60
CA LYS A 11 0.90 -22.85 9.63
C LYS A 11 1.43 -21.40 9.64
N GLY A 12 1.42 -20.78 10.81
CA GLY A 12 1.85 -19.39 11.00
C GLY A 12 0.73 -18.37 10.94
N ILE A 13 -0.42 -18.65 10.31
CA ILE A 13 -1.62 -17.82 10.37
C ILE A 13 -2.54 -18.32 11.49
N GLY A 14 -3.24 -19.43 11.28
CA GLY A 14 -4.15 -19.99 12.24
C GLY A 14 -5.21 -19.01 12.73
N ALA A 15 -5.85 -19.34 13.85
CA ALA A 15 -6.84 -18.45 14.47
C ALA A 15 -6.23 -17.17 15.04
N SER A 16 -4.98 -17.21 15.51
CA SER A 16 -4.29 -16.05 16.09
C SER A 16 -3.89 -15.02 15.03
N GLY A 17 -3.36 -15.47 13.89
CA GLY A 17 -3.05 -14.58 12.76
C GLY A 17 -4.31 -13.97 12.15
N GLN A 18 -5.38 -14.79 11.97
CA GLN A 18 -6.66 -14.27 11.50
C GLN A 18 -7.27 -13.25 12.48
N LYS A 19 -7.09 -13.46 13.79
CA LYS A 19 -7.50 -12.47 14.78
C LYS A 19 -6.75 -11.14 14.62
N ARG A 20 -5.42 -11.18 14.44
CA ARG A 20 -4.63 -9.96 14.20
C ARG A 20 -5.07 -9.23 12.94
N ILE A 21 -5.31 -9.95 11.83
CA ILE A 21 -5.85 -9.34 10.60
C ILE A 21 -7.19 -8.65 10.87
N ARG A 22 -8.10 -9.30 11.59
CA ARG A 22 -9.42 -8.75 11.91
C ARG A 22 -9.37 -7.53 12.83
N ASP A 23 -8.41 -7.48 13.74
CA ASP A 23 -8.27 -6.40 14.69
C ASP A 23 -7.50 -5.20 14.09
N ALA A 24 -6.88 -5.38 12.91
CA ALA A 24 -6.02 -4.38 12.27
C ALA A 24 -6.79 -3.28 11.54
N HIS A 25 -6.18 -2.09 11.54
CA HIS A 25 -6.57 -0.93 10.74
C HIS A 25 -5.48 -0.61 9.72
N VAL A 26 -5.86 -0.56 8.44
CA VAL A 26 -4.95 -0.24 7.32
C VAL A 26 -5.39 1.05 6.64
N ALA A 27 -4.45 1.96 6.36
CA ALA A 27 -4.68 3.07 5.45
C ALA A 27 -4.14 2.72 4.05
N LEU A 28 -4.93 2.97 3.02
CA LEU A 28 -4.56 2.78 1.61
C LEU A 28 -4.61 4.11 0.88
N ILE A 29 -3.46 4.56 0.40
CA ILE A 29 -3.30 5.79 -0.39
C ILE A 29 -3.30 5.44 -1.86
N GLY A 30 -4.31 5.93 -2.59
CA GLY A 30 -4.57 5.61 -3.99
C GLY A 30 -5.43 4.35 -4.17
N VAL A 31 -6.57 4.51 -4.84
CA VAL A 31 -7.50 3.40 -5.18
C VAL A 31 -7.54 3.25 -6.71
N GLY A 32 -6.36 3.32 -7.33
CA GLY A 32 -6.12 3.09 -8.74
C GLY A 32 -5.95 1.61 -9.09
N GLY A 33 -5.20 1.29 -10.15
CA GLY A 33 -5.00 -0.09 -10.61
C GLY A 33 -4.39 -1.02 -9.55
N LEU A 34 -3.40 -0.54 -8.80
CA LEU A 34 -2.77 -1.24 -7.69
C LEU A 34 -3.72 -1.32 -6.49
N GLY A 35 -4.23 -0.15 -6.06
CA GLY A 35 -5.06 -0.03 -4.87
C GLY A 35 -6.37 -0.82 -4.95
N CYS A 36 -6.97 -0.97 -6.13
CA CYS A 36 -8.13 -1.83 -6.32
C CYS A 36 -7.85 -3.29 -5.92
N ALA A 37 -6.75 -3.85 -6.38
CA ALA A 37 -6.37 -5.22 -6.04
C ALA A 37 -6.00 -5.34 -4.55
N VAL A 38 -5.24 -4.39 -4.00
CA VAL A 38 -4.93 -4.32 -2.57
C VAL A 38 -6.21 -4.35 -1.74
N ALA A 39 -7.13 -3.41 -1.98
CA ALA A 39 -8.36 -3.26 -1.21
C ALA A 39 -9.23 -4.52 -1.23
N GLN A 40 -9.39 -5.14 -2.41
CA GLN A 40 -10.18 -6.37 -2.52
C GLN A 40 -9.62 -7.50 -1.66
N TYR A 41 -8.31 -7.75 -1.69
CA TYR A 41 -7.71 -8.84 -0.92
C TYR A 41 -7.67 -8.55 0.57
N LEU A 42 -7.44 -7.31 1.00
CA LEU A 42 -7.52 -6.94 2.41
C LEU A 42 -8.91 -7.15 2.98
N VAL A 43 -9.93 -6.66 2.28
CA VAL A 43 -11.33 -6.76 2.72
C VAL A 43 -11.82 -8.21 2.68
N SER A 44 -11.57 -8.95 1.60
CA SER A 44 -11.97 -10.35 1.51
C SER A 44 -11.28 -11.24 2.55
N SER A 45 -10.06 -10.89 2.96
CA SER A 45 -9.31 -11.57 4.02
C SER A 45 -9.67 -11.14 5.44
N GLY A 46 -10.55 -10.13 5.58
CA GLY A 46 -11.14 -9.74 6.86
C GLY A 46 -10.30 -8.78 7.68
N VAL A 47 -9.58 -7.86 7.05
CA VAL A 47 -9.01 -6.68 7.75
C VAL A 47 -10.16 -5.94 8.44
N GLY A 48 -9.99 -5.58 9.71
CA GLY A 48 -11.06 -5.01 10.51
C GLY A 48 -11.48 -3.62 10.05
N GLN A 49 -10.51 -2.78 9.72
CA GLN A 49 -10.76 -1.42 9.22
C GLN A 49 -9.84 -1.09 8.05
N LEU A 50 -10.41 -0.46 7.02
CA LEU A 50 -9.70 0.04 5.86
C LEU A 50 -10.07 1.50 5.61
N THR A 51 -9.08 2.41 5.68
CA THR A 51 -9.25 3.82 5.29
C THR A 51 -8.73 4.00 3.87
N LEU A 52 -9.61 4.36 2.95
CA LEU A 52 -9.30 4.64 1.55
C LEU A 52 -9.06 6.13 1.35
N CYS A 53 -7.92 6.52 0.82
CA CYS A 53 -7.57 7.90 0.50
C CYS A 53 -7.37 8.04 -1.01
N ASP A 54 -8.32 8.64 -1.69
CA ASP A 54 -8.24 8.97 -3.12
C ASP A 54 -9.23 10.12 -3.42
N PHE A 55 -8.81 11.10 -4.19
CA PHE A 55 -9.60 12.29 -4.51
C PHE A 55 -10.14 12.29 -5.94
N ASP A 56 -9.74 11.30 -6.75
CA ASP A 56 -10.12 11.20 -8.15
C ASP A 56 -11.54 10.67 -8.33
N THR A 57 -12.05 10.91 -9.54
CA THR A 57 -13.27 10.28 -10.05
C THR A 57 -12.93 9.12 -11.00
N VAL A 58 -13.90 8.24 -11.18
CA VAL A 58 -13.80 7.13 -12.13
C VAL A 58 -13.84 7.68 -13.56
N ALA A 59 -12.81 7.37 -14.34
CA ALA A 59 -12.71 7.73 -15.75
C ALA A 59 -12.69 6.48 -16.64
N GLU A 60 -13.15 6.59 -17.87
CA GLU A 60 -13.21 5.46 -18.82
C GLU A 60 -11.83 4.84 -19.06
N SER A 61 -10.78 5.68 -19.17
CA SER A 61 -9.39 5.22 -19.31
C SER A 61 -8.87 4.41 -18.12
N ASN A 62 -9.56 4.44 -16.99
CA ASN A 62 -9.21 3.70 -15.80
C ASN A 62 -9.75 2.27 -15.80
N LEU A 63 -10.89 2.02 -16.46
CA LEU A 63 -11.63 0.76 -16.35
C LEU A 63 -10.85 -0.48 -16.79
N ALA A 64 -9.87 -0.30 -17.68
CA ALA A 64 -9.02 -1.41 -18.14
C ALA A 64 -8.17 -2.05 -17.03
N ARG A 65 -7.90 -1.32 -15.91
CA ARG A 65 -7.02 -1.79 -14.82
C ARG A 65 -7.52 -1.53 -13.41
N GLN A 66 -8.57 -0.73 -13.24
CA GLN A 66 -9.16 -0.39 -11.94
C GLN A 66 -10.44 -1.21 -11.71
N ILE A 67 -10.25 -2.46 -11.33
CA ILE A 67 -11.25 -3.54 -11.34
C ILE A 67 -12.39 -3.42 -10.31
N LEU A 68 -12.33 -2.45 -9.41
CA LEU A 68 -13.45 -2.15 -8.50
C LEU A 68 -14.57 -1.37 -9.18
N TYR A 69 -14.30 -0.73 -10.32
CA TYR A 69 -15.20 0.19 -11.00
C TYR A 69 -15.82 -0.41 -12.25
N ARG A 70 -16.99 0.10 -12.61
CA ARG A 70 -17.80 -0.30 -13.76
C ARG A 70 -18.09 0.90 -14.65
N GLN A 71 -18.56 0.65 -15.85
CA GLN A 71 -19.02 1.68 -16.78
C GLN A 71 -20.09 2.61 -16.17
N SER A 72 -20.96 2.06 -15.31
CA SER A 72 -21.99 2.82 -14.60
C SER A 72 -21.46 3.79 -13.54
N ASP A 73 -20.19 3.69 -13.17
CA ASP A 73 -19.59 4.48 -12.09
C ASP A 73 -18.83 5.71 -12.59
N LEU A 74 -18.83 5.93 -13.92
CA LEU A 74 -18.12 7.08 -14.51
C LEU A 74 -18.54 8.41 -13.88
N GLY A 75 -17.54 9.21 -13.51
CA GLY A 75 -17.69 10.51 -12.88
C GLY A 75 -17.93 10.47 -11.36
N ARG A 76 -18.18 9.33 -10.76
CA ARG A 76 -18.32 9.19 -9.30
C ARG A 76 -16.93 9.18 -8.63
N LEU A 77 -16.88 9.57 -7.36
CA LEU A 77 -15.63 9.48 -6.59
C LEU A 77 -15.18 8.03 -6.43
N LYS A 78 -13.89 7.76 -6.69
CA LYS A 78 -13.30 6.42 -6.60
C LYS A 78 -13.51 5.79 -5.22
N THR A 79 -13.28 6.55 -4.16
CA THR A 79 -13.42 6.06 -2.78
C THR A 79 -14.86 5.71 -2.40
N GLU A 80 -15.86 6.43 -2.92
CA GLU A 80 -17.27 6.12 -2.68
C GLU A 80 -17.65 4.79 -3.33
N VAL A 81 -17.36 4.65 -4.64
CA VAL A 81 -17.65 3.42 -5.39
C VAL A 81 -16.89 2.22 -4.81
N ALA A 82 -15.61 2.42 -4.49
CA ALA A 82 -14.80 1.38 -3.84
C ALA A 82 -15.41 0.96 -2.50
N SER A 83 -15.83 1.92 -1.66
CA SER A 83 -16.45 1.62 -0.37
C SER A 83 -17.73 0.80 -0.51
N GLU A 84 -18.61 1.17 -1.45
CA GLU A 84 -19.83 0.42 -1.74
C GLU A 84 -19.52 -1.02 -2.17
N THR A 85 -18.58 -1.18 -3.11
CA THR A 85 -18.18 -2.50 -3.64
C THR A 85 -17.55 -3.38 -2.55
N LEU A 86 -16.67 -2.80 -1.74
CA LEU A 86 -15.95 -3.50 -0.68
C LEU A 86 -16.87 -3.88 0.49
N ASN A 87 -17.82 -3.01 0.87
CA ASN A 87 -18.82 -3.33 1.88
C ASN A 87 -19.74 -4.46 1.43
N ALA A 88 -20.09 -4.51 0.13
CA ALA A 88 -20.84 -5.63 -0.43
C ALA A 88 -20.02 -6.93 -0.46
N LEU A 89 -18.70 -6.84 -0.66
CA LEU A 89 -17.78 -7.98 -0.64
C LEU A 89 -17.65 -8.56 0.76
N ASN A 90 -17.44 -7.72 1.78
CA ASN A 90 -17.33 -8.15 3.18
C ASN A 90 -17.85 -7.09 4.16
N PRO A 91 -19.07 -7.24 4.67
CA PRO A 91 -19.67 -6.28 5.58
C PRO A 91 -19.05 -6.28 7.01
N GLU A 92 -18.15 -7.23 7.31
CA GLU A 92 -17.43 -7.25 8.59
C GLU A 92 -16.27 -6.25 8.62
N THR A 93 -15.76 -5.80 7.47
CA THR A 93 -14.72 -4.78 7.37
C THR A 93 -15.33 -3.38 7.41
N ARG A 94 -14.86 -2.54 8.30
CA ARG A 94 -15.23 -1.13 8.32
C ARG A 94 -14.44 -0.34 7.28
N VAL A 95 -15.07 0.04 6.17
CA VAL A 95 -14.44 0.88 5.14
C VAL A 95 -14.77 2.35 5.37
N GLN A 96 -13.74 3.20 5.41
CA GLN A 96 -13.85 4.66 5.53
C GLN A 96 -13.23 5.32 4.31
N SER A 97 -13.80 6.42 3.84
CA SER A 97 -13.35 7.16 2.66
C SER A 97 -12.86 8.56 3.04
N VAL A 98 -11.68 8.92 2.52
CA VAL A 98 -11.12 10.27 2.53
C VAL A 98 -11.08 10.72 1.06
N THR A 99 -11.90 11.73 0.74
CA THR A 99 -12.23 12.13 -0.64
C THR A 99 -11.44 13.33 -1.15
N HIS A 100 -10.50 13.82 -0.35
CA HIS A 100 -9.61 14.92 -0.73
C HIS A 100 -8.17 14.42 -0.84
N ARG A 101 -7.33 15.20 -1.52
CA ARG A 101 -5.88 14.91 -1.58
C ARG A 101 -5.29 14.99 -0.18
N VAL A 102 -4.77 13.87 0.32
CA VAL A 102 -4.14 13.84 1.64
C VAL A 102 -2.78 14.55 1.60
N ALA A 103 -2.62 15.54 2.48
CA ALA A 103 -1.35 16.22 2.75
C ALA A 103 -0.69 15.65 4.02
N ASP A 104 0.54 16.09 4.31
CA ASP A 104 1.28 15.67 5.49
C ASP A 104 0.46 15.80 6.79
N GLU A 105 -0.31 16.90 6.93
CA GLU A 105 -1.18 17.14 8.10
C GLU A 105 -2.33 16.12 8.24
N ASP A 106 -2.90 15.67 7.13
CA ASP A 106 -3.96 14.65 7.13
C ASP A 106 -3.39 13.29 7.48
N MET A 107 -2.21 12.97 6.93
CA MET A 107 -1.49 11.72 7.24
C MET A 107 -1.17 11.62 8.74
N LEU A 108 -0.72 12.73 9.35
CA LEU A 108 -0.46 12.78 10.80
C LEU A 108 -1.71 12.63 11.67
N LYS A 109 -2.92 12.82 11.12
CA LYS A 109 -4.19 12.57 11.82
C LYS A 109 -4.71 11.14 11.59
N ILE A 110 -4.51 10.60 10.39
CA ILE A 110 -5.03 9.29 9.97
C ILE A 110 -4.10 8.15 10.45
N PHE A 111 -2.80 8.25 10.19
CA PHE A 111 -1.85 7.17 10.40
C PHE A 111 -1.61 6.74 11.86
N PRO A 112 -1.74 7.60 12.89
CA PRO A 112 -1.60 7.16 14.28
C PRO A 112 -2.57 6.07 14.72
N ALA A 113 -3.71 5.95 14.02
CA ALA A 113 -4.70 4.90 14.29
C ALA A 113 -4.47 3.63 13.45
N CYS A 114 -3.47 3.63 12.56
CA CYS A 114 -3.24 2.53 11.61
C CYS A 114 -2.09 1.62 12.05
N ASP A 115 -2.28 0.33 11.91
CA ASP A 115 -1.23 -0.68 12.11
C ASP A 115 -0.31 -0.79 10.90
N LEU A 116 -0.79 -0.38 9.73
CA LEU A 116 -0.07 -0.42 8.46
C LEU A 116 -0.59 0.65 7.50
N VAL A 117 0.32 1.28 6.77
CA VAL A 117 -0.01 2.15 5.63
C VAL A 117 0.40 1.47 4.34
N ILE A 118 -0.41 1.57 3.29
CA ILE A 118 -0.07 1.09 1.94
C ILE A 118 -0.16 2.28 1.00
N ASP A 119 0.94 2.56 0.32
CA ASP A 119 0.99 3.58 -0.72
C ASP A 119 0.95 2.91 -2.10
N ALA A 120 -0.17 3.08 -2.78
CA ALA A 120 -0.44 2.67 -4.14
C ALA A 120 -0.65 3.90 -5.06
N SER A 121 -0.13 5.06 -4.65
CA SER A 121 -0.17 6.29 -5.45
C SER A 121 0.79 6.21 -6.64
N ASP A 122 0.62 7.12 -7.58
CA ASP A 122 1.42 7.19 -8.80
C ASP A 122 2.39 8.39 -8.82
N ASN A 123 2.52 9.13 -7.73
CA ASN A 123 3.38 10.31 -7.69
C ASN A 123 4.41 10.30 -6.55
N TYR A 124 5.61 10.77 -6.88
CA TYR A 124 6.78 10.79 -6.00
C TYR A 124 6.57 11.67 -4.76
N GLY A 125 5.93 12.83 -4.92
CA GLY A 125 5.66 13.75 -3.81
C GLY A 125 4.80 13.12 -2.73
N THR A 126 3.74 12.38 -3.09
CA THR A 126 2.91 11.63 -2.15
C THR A 126 3.73 10.56 -1.43
N ARG A 127 4.55 9.78 -2.15
CA ARG A 127 5.41 8.75 -1.55
C ARG A 127 6.40 9.33 -0.54
N LEU A 128 6.99 10.48 -0.83
CA LEU A 128 7.85 11.18 0.12
C LEU A 128 7.08 11.67 1.36
N ALA A 129 5.86 12.17 1.18
CA ALA A 129 5.01 12.59 2.29
C ALA A 129 4.64 11.40 3.19
N VAL A 130 4.22 10.26 2.60
CA VAL A 130 3.98 9.00 3.31
C VAL A 130 5.24 8.55 4.06
N ASN A 131 6.40 8.55 3.39
CA ASN A 131 7.68 8.18 4.01
C ASN A 131 7.97 9.03 5.27
N ARG A 132 7.88 10.36 5.16
CA ARG A 132 8.14 11.28 6.30
C ARG A 132 7.14 11.05 7.43
N SER A 133 5.86 10.94 7.11
CA SER A 133 4.80 10.71 8.11
C SER A 133 4.96 9.38 8.82
N CYS A 134 5.23 8.30 8.08
CA CYS A 134 5.46 6.98 8.66
C CYS A 134 6.75 6.92 9.49
N LEU A 135 7.82 7.62 9.08
CA LEU A 135 9.04 7.77 9.88
C LEU A 135 8.77 8.48 11.21
N ALA A 136 8.03 9.61 11.19
CA ALA A 136 7.71 10.37 12.39
C ALA A 136 6.82 9.58 13.37
N LEU A 137 5.91 8.77 12.86
CA LEU A 137 4.95 7.98 13.64
C LEU A 137 5.46 6.56 13.95
N LYS A 138 6.58 6.14 13.36
CA LYS A 138 7.09 4.77 13.42
C LYS A 138 6.08 3.72 12.94
N THR A 139 5.22 4.10 12.01
CA THR A 139 4.21 3.23 11.42
C THR A 139 4.81 2.46 10.24
N PRO A 140 4.76 1.12 10.21
CA PRO A 140 5.20 0.35 9.06
C PRO A 140 4.37 0.67 7.83
N TRP A 141 4.99 0.61 6.65
CA TRP A 141 4.28 0.89 5.43
C TRP A 141 4.80 0.12 4.22
N ILE A 142 3.92 -0.11 3.26
CA ILE A 142 4.24 -0.78 2.00
C ILE A 142 4.16 0.24 0.87
N MET A 143 5.26 0.39 0.13
CA MET A 143 5.28 1.04 -1.15
C MET A 143 4.98 0.03 -2.24
N THR A 144 4.05 0.33 -3.16
CA THR A 144 3.87 -0.43 -4.38
C THR A 144 3.72 0.50 -5.58
N SER A 145 4.36 0.13 -6.67
CA SER A 145 4.29 0.87 -7.93
C SER A 145 4.31 -0.06 -9.13
N CYS A 146 3.80 0.41 -10.26
CA CYS A 146 3.96 -0.29 -11.53
C CYS A 146 4.05 0.71 -12.68
N ILE A 147 4.86 0.36 -13.68
CA ILE A 147 5.02 1.10 -14.91
C ILE A 147 5.33 0.12 -16.04
N ARG A 148 4.73 0.29 -17.21
CA ARG A 148 4.93 -0.59 -18.36
C ARG A 148 4.64 -2.06 -18.00
N LEU A 149 5.67 -2.88 -17.98
CA LEU A 149 5.67 -4.31 -17.66
C LEU A 149 6.40 -4.60 -16.33
N GLU A 150 6.67 -3.58 -15.53
CA GLU A 150 7.38 -3.74 -14.25
C GLU A 150 6.48 -3.37 -13.07
N GLY A 151 6.62 -4.14 -11.98
CA GLY A 151 6.03 -3.85 -10.68
C GLY A 151 7.08 -3.81 -9.58
N GLN A 152 6.88 -2.98 -8.57
CA GLN A 152 7.80 -2.84 -7.45
C GLN A 152 7.04 -2.87 -6.13
N ILE A 153 7.62 -3.52 -5.12
CA ILE A 153 7.05 -3.60 -3.77
C ILE A 153 8.17 -3.51 -2.76
N MET A 154 7.93 -2.78 -1.68
CA MET A 154 8.86 -2.68 -0.56
C MET A 154 8.08 -2.49 0.73
N LEU A 155 8.33 -3.35 1.73
CA LEU A 155 7.83 -3.15 3.09
C LEU A 155 8.90 -2.45 3.90
N LEU A 156 8.55 -1.32 4.47
CA LEU A 156 9.41 -0.43 5.24
C LEU A 156 8.99 -0.43 6.71
N HIS A 157 9.97 -0.56 7.59
CA HIS A 157 9.81 -0.58 9.04
C HIS A 157 10.53 0.61 9.69
N PRO A 158 9.86 1.76 9.84
CA PRO A 158 10.47 2.96 10.43
C PRO A 158 10.89 2.81 11.89
N ASP A 159 10.38 1.81 12.58
CA ASP A 159 10.75 1.43 13.95
C ASP A 159 12.10 0.71 14.05
N LEU A 160 12.64 0.23 12.91
CA LEU A 160 13.94 -0.43 12.84
C LEU A 160 15.01 0.57 12.37
N PRO A 161 15.91 1.03 13.25
CA PRO A 161 16.83 2.14 12.95
C PRO A 161 17.82 1.85 11.83
N GLU A 162 18.16 0.58 11.61
CA GLU A 162 19.11 0.15 10.57
C GLU A 162 18.48 0.02 9.18
N GLN A 163 17.14 0.07 9.08
CA GLN A 163 16.49 -0.05 7.79
C GLN A 163 16.55 1.23 6.96
N ALA A 164 16.75 1.05 5.66
CA ALA A 164 16.61 2.11 4.68
C ALA A 164 15.15 2.59 4.62
N CYS A 165 14.95 3.89 4.47
CA CYS A 165 13.63 4.44 4.13
C CYS A 165 13.46 4.58 2.62
N TYR A 166 12.27 4.99 2.16
CA TYR A 166 11.99 5.20 0.74
C TYR A 166 12.99 6.15 0.07
N ARG A 167 13.33 7.27 0.73
CA ARG A 167 14.31 8.23 0.20
C ARG A 167 15.73 7.65 0.11
N CYS A 168 16.11 6.68 0.92
CA CYS A 168 17.40 6.00 0.78
C CYS A 168 17.52 5.29 -0.56
N VAL A 169 16.40 4.74 -1.07
CA VAL A 169 16.36 3.98 -2.32
C VAL A 169 16.26 4.90 -3.53
N TYR A 170 15.31 5.85 -3.49
CA TYR A 170 14.98 6.68 -4.65
C TYR A 170 15.65 8.07 -4.65
N GLY A 171 16.32 8.41 -3.55
CA GLY A 171 17.12 9.64 -3.44
C GLY A 171 16.32 10.92 -3.58
N ASN A 172 16.90 11.87 -4.29
CA ASN A 172 16.28 13.11 -4.70
C ASN A 172 15.91 13.03 -6.20
N ALA A 173 15.15 12.01 -6.58
CA ALA A 173 14.64 11.91 -7.94
C ALA A 173 13.91 13.22 -8.28
N PRO A 174 14.11 13.82 -9.44
CA PRO A 174 13.34 15.00 -9.82
C PRO A 174 11.88 14.63 -9.97
N ASP A 175 10.96 15.53 -9.56
CA ASP A 175 9.51 15.32 -9.66
C ASP A 175 9.05 15.01 -11.09
N THR A 176 9.88 15.34 -12.08
CA THR A 176 9.67 15.02 -13.51
C THR A 176 9.76 13.54 -13.86
N LEU A 177 10.25 12.66 -12.94
CA LEU A 177 10.20 11.20 -13.13
C LEU A 177 8.78 10.63 -12.95
N GLU A 178 7.88 11.40 -12.35
CA GLU A 178 6.50 10.98 -12.08
C GLU A 178 5.62 10.97 -13.31
N ASP A 179 5.89 11.86 -14.23
CA ASP A 179 5.17 11.98 -15.48
C ASP A 179 5.99 11.40 -16.63
N CYS A 180 5.99 10.07 -16.77
CA CYS A 180 6.22 9.49 -18.09
C CYS A 180 4.88 9.50 -18.84
N PRO A 181 4.42 10.65 -19.39
CA PRO A 181 3.20 10.69 -20.16
C PRO A 181 3.38 9.73 -21.33
N GLY A 182 2.51 8.72 -21.41
CA GLY A 182 2.57 7.73 -22.47
C GLY A 182 3.37 6.46 -22.18
N ALA A 183 3.97 6.28 -20.99
CA ALA A 183 4.66 5.03 -20.67
C ALA A 183 3.74 3.80 -20.62
N GLY A 184 2.45 4.04 -20.31
CA GLY A 184 1.45 2.99 -20.19
C GLY A 184 1.68 2.02 -19.03
N ILE A 185 0.67 1.23 -18.74
CA ILE A 185 0.72 0.13 -17.76
C ILE A 185 -0.05 -1.04 -18.35
N PHE A 186 0.58 -2.21 -18.42
CA PHE A 186 -0.14 -3.41 -18.79
C PHE A 186 -1.02 -3.83 -17.61
N ALA A 187 -2.34 -3.89 -17.82
CA ALA A 187 -3.33 -4.04 -16.76
C ALA A 187 -3.06 -5.19 -15.76
N PRO A 188 -2.68 -6.42 -16.19
CA PRO A 188 -2.37 -7.51 -15.27
C PRO A 188 -1.18 -7.21 -14.34
N VAL A 189 -0.21 -6.38 -14.76
CA VAL A 189 0.94 -6.02 -13.91
C VAL A 189 0.49 -5.23 -12.69
N ALA A 190 -0.47 -4.31 -12.86
CA ALA A 190 -1.09 -3.63 -11.73
C ALA A 190 -1.79 -4.61 -10.78
N GLY A 191 -2.50 -5.60 -11.33
CA GLY A 191 -3.13 -6.67 -10.53
C GLY A 191 -2.12 -7.50 -9.75
N ILE A 192 -1.05 -7.98 -10.41
CA ILE A 192 0.01 -8.79 -9.79
C ILE A 192 0.70 -7.99 -8.67
N SER A 193 1.12 -6.76 -8.96
CA SER A 193 1.81 -5.91 -7.98
C SER A 193 0.91 -5.56 -6.79
N GLY A 194 -0.35 -5.18 -7.05
CA GLY A 194 -1.31 -4.87 -5.99
C GLY A 194 -1.65 -6.10 -5.13
N THR A 195 -1.85 -7.26 -5.74
CA THR A 195 -2.09 -8.52 -5.01
C THR A 195 -0.87 -8.93 -4.18
N SER A 196 0.32 -8.74 -4.71
CA SER A 196 1.56 -9.01 -3.98
C SER A 196 1.73 -8.04 -2.79
N ALA A 197 1.38 -6.76 -2.97
CA ALA A 197 1.36 -5.80 -1.84
C ALA A 197 0.33 -6.20 -0.77
N ALA A 198 -0.85 -6.68 -1.17
CA ALA A 198 -1.83 -7.23 -0.23
C ALA A 198 -1.31 -8.46 0.50
N HIS A 199 -0.55 -9.35 -0.18
CA HIS A 199 0.12 -10.49 0.46
C HIS A 199 1.11 -10.03 1.53
N PHE A 200 1.99 -9.07 1.22
CA PHE A 200 2.93 -8.50 2.20
C PHE A 200 2.18 -7.91 3.41
N ALA A 201 1.10 -7.16 3.15
CA ALA A 201 0.28 -6.58 4.21
C ALA A 201 -0.34 -7.65 5.13
N LEU A 202 -1.01 -8.63 4.55
CA LEU A 202 -1.67 -9.71 5.30
C LEU A 202 -0.65 -10.59 6.03
N ALA A 203 0.50 -10.88 5.43
CA ALA A 203 1.59 -11.61 6.06
C ALA A 203 2.14 -10.85 7.27
N HIS A 204 2.43 -9.55 7.11
CA HIS A 204 2.88 -8.68 8.20
C HIS A 204 1.86 -8.63 9.34
N LEU A 205 0.59 -8.33 9.05
CA LEU A 205 -0.49 -8.27 10.03
C LEU A 205 -0.72 -9.63 10.72
N ALA A 206 -0.58 -10.72 9.99
CA ALA A 206 -0.66 -12.07 10.56
C ALA A 206 0.58 -12.43 11.41
N GLY A 207 1.66 -11.63 11.39
CA GLY A 207 2.90 -11.90 12.09
C GLY A 207 3.76 -12.97 11.44
N LEU A 208 3.62 -13.15 10.12
CA LEU A 208 4.51 -13.96 9.31
C LEU A 208 5.80 -13.19 9.01
N PRO A 209 6.93 -13.89 8.84
CA PRO A 209 8.12 -13.26 8.30
C PRO A 209 7.84 -12.68 6.91
N THR A 210 8.23 -11.43 6.68
CA THR A 210 8.16 -10.77 5.39
C THR A 210 9.55 -10.50 4.88
N PRO A 211 9.84 -10.74 3.58
CA PRO A 211 11.16 -10.50 3.04
C PRO A 211 11.48 -9.00 3.03
N ALA A 212 12.70 -8.66 3.44
CA ALA A 212 13.21 -7.28 3.40
C ALA A 212 13.73 -6.92 2.00
N GLY A 213 13.79 -5.63 1.71
CA GLY A 213 14.35 -5.11 0.47
C GLY A 213 13.31 -4.64 -0.53
N LEU A 214 13.80 -4.30 -1.72
CA LEU A 214 12.99 -3.93 -2.88
C LEU A 214 12.77 -5.17 -3.76
N HIS A 215 11.50 -5.49 -3.99
CA HIS A 215 11.10 -6.60 -4.86
C HIS A 215 10.59 -6.04 -6.17
N VAL A 216 11.21 -6.46 -7.27
CA VAL A 216 10.88 -6.03 -8.64
C VAL A 216 10.36 -7.21 -9.43
N PHE A 217 9.18 -7.06 -10.01
CA PHE A 217 8.57 -7.99 -10.94
C PHE A 217 8.75 -7.49 -12.37
N ASP A 218 9.41 -8.27 -13.20
CA ASP A 218 9.45 -8.05 -14.65
C ASP A 218 8.49 -9.02 -15.35
N ALA A 219 7.40 -8.49 -15.86
CA ALA A 219 6.39 -9.27 -16.55
C ALA A 219 6.83 -9.71 -17.96
N ALA A 220 7.84 -9.08 -18.56
CA ALA A 220 8.34 -9.48 -19.85
C ALA A 220 9.14 -10.78 -19.76
N SER A 221 9.98 -10.92 -18.73
CA SER A 221 10.75 -12.14 -18.44
C SER A 221 10.06 -13.08 -17.44
N TRP A 222 8.95 -12.63 -16.84
CA TRP A 222 8.23 -13.34 -15.78
C TRP A 222 9.09 -13.66 -14.55
N GLN A 223 9.91 -12.72 -14.14
CA GLN A 223 10.85 -12.91 -13.04
C GLN A 223 10.63 -11.94 -11.90
N TRP A 224 10.86 -12.41 -10.68
CA TRP A 224 10.98 -11.59 -9.49
C TRP A 224 12.45 -11.47 -9.09
N GLN A 225 12.86 -10.25 -8.82
CA GLN A 225 14.18 -9.95 -8.27
C GLN A 225 14.00 -9.30 -6.89
N SER A 226 14.82 -9.72 -5.93
CA SER A 226 14.87 -9.12 -4.60
C SER A 226 16.21 -8.44 -4.43
N LEU A 227 16.17 -7.13 -4.23
CA LEU A 227 17.34 -6.28 -4.08
C LEU A 227 17.50 -5.87 -2.63
N GLY A 228 18.65 -6.14 -2.05
CA GLY A 228 19.01 -5.60 -0.74
C GLY A 228 19.13 -4.07 -0.83
N ILE A 229 18.57 -3.38 0.15
CA ILE A 229 18.67 -1.92 0.25
C ILE A 229 19.44 -1.54 1.49
N ASN A 230 20.41 -0.65 1.33
CA ASN A 230 21.22 -0.14 2.42
C ASN A 230 20.73 1.24 2.84
N LYS A 231 20.75 1.51 4.16
CA LYS A 231 20.46 2.83 4.68
C LYS A 231 21.54 3.82 4.19
N ASN A 232 21.09 4.95 3.66
CA ASN A 232 22.00 6.05 3.35
C ASN A 232 22.26 6.88 4.62
N PRO A 233 23.50 6.96 5.11
CA PRO A 233 23.81 7.74 6.31
C PRO A 233 23.52 9.24 6.17
N ASP A 234 23.55 9.75 4.94
CA ASP A 234 23.27 11.16 4.62
C ASP A 234 21.82 11.39 4.16
N CYS A 235 20.91 10.44 4.41
CA CYS A 235 19.51 10.55 4.01
C CYS A 235 18.82 11.70 4.75
N LYS A 236 18.25 12.64 4.00
CA LYS A 236 17.57 13.82 4.56
C LYS A 236 16.33 13.48 5.41
N ASP A 237 15.71 12.31 5.19
CA ASP A 237 14.48 11.93 5.92
C ASP A 237 14.77 11.05 7.14
N CYS A 238 15.72 10.14 7.09
CA CYS A 238 15.90 9.15 8.16
C CYS A 238 17.24 9.22 8.89
N SER A 239 18.23 10.02 8.45
CA SER A 239 19.51 10.16 9.16
C SER A 239 19.37 10.82 10.53
N GLN A 240 18.39 11.71 10.69
CA GLN A 240 18.17 12.47 11.94
C GLN A 240 17.37 11.69 13.00
N ILE A 241 16.87 10.50 12.67
CA ILE A 241 16.04 9.69 13.59
C ILE A 241 16.91 8.82 14.52
N LEU A 242 18.24 8.86 14.37
CA LEU A 242 19.19 8.02 15.11
C LEU A 242 19.47 8.46 16.55
N GLU A 243 18.94 9.58 17.03
CA GLU A 243 19.09 9.95 18.44
C GLU A 243 17.80 9.61 19.21
N PRO A 244 17.84 8.60 20.12
CA PRO A 244 16.86 8.56 21.19
C PRO A 244 17.07 9.81 22.01
N VAL A 245 16.10 10.72 22.04
CA VAL A 245 16.06 11.76 23.07
C VAL A 245 15.94 11.03 24.41
N ILE A 246 17.06 10.74 25.01
CA ILE A 246 17.15 10.36 26.43
C ILE A 246 16.72 11.61 27.20
N ARG A 247 15.49 11.58 27.66
CA ARG A 247 15.02 12.45 28.73
C ARG A 247 14.51 11.60 29.89
#